data_5e404b0d99f5975b5222cab941d4067d
#
_entry.id   5e404b0d99f5975b5222cab941d4067d
#
_cell.length_a   1.000
_cell.length_b   1.000
_cell.length_c   1.000
_cell.angle_alpha   90.00
_cell.angle_beta   90.00
_cell.angle_gamma   90.00
#
_symmetry.space_group_name_H-M   'P 1'
#
loop_
_entity.id
_entity.type
_entity.pdbx_description
1 polymer ?
#
loop_
_entity_poly.entity_id
_entity_poly.type
_entity_poly.pdbx_seq_one_letter_code
_entity_poly.pdbx_strand_id
1 'polypeptide(L)'
;RRNLGPQNSLTNYRQTASGLHEAEIYQGGFPEQLNIDFDQLPLQTGKNVLAVEVHNYSNTSSDLSCIPMLTIGYNVEKSDFRNPDPRINLPNSFLHTNFKIKSEGENIILSNASGKILDSYNSGYIPTDRSKGRIREGDTWSFFEISTPGQSNDKINYQGFLNSPNITVESGFYNSPQNISITHQDENARIYYTIDGNQPDQNSQLFSNTITVNENMVVRAIAIRDGWSNSEIITKSYIFDNDYDLPSIFLTIKPDDFFNPDTGIYVKGPDAENSYPYFGANFWKDIEKPVHFEILDLNEKTYNADAGVKIFGAWSRGHAQKSLSLFARKKYGPSAFDYKFFNDIE
;
A
#
# COMPACT_ATOMS: atom_id res chain seq x y z
N ARG A 1 19.43 19.56 21.36
CA ARG A 1 19.16 18.30 22.05
C ARG A 1 17.75 18.31 22.65
N ARG A 2 16.99 17.25 22.41
CA ARG A 2 15.60 17.12 22.89
C ARG A 2 15.45 15.76 23.60
N ASN A 3 14.77 15.77 24.74
CA ASN A 3 14.46 14.56 25.51
C ASN A 3 15.66 13.65 25.83
N LEU A 4 16.86 14.18 25.92
CA LEU A 4 18.09 13.37 26.05
C LEU A 4 19.08 13.96 27.08
N GLY A 5 18.64 14.20 28.30
CA GLY A 5 19.48 14.72 29.37
C GLY A 5 19.86 16.19 29.23
N PRO A 6 20.74 16.70 30.12
CA PRO A 6 21.15 18.10 30.12
C PRO A 6 21.92 18.50 28.86
N GLN A 7 21.75 19.76 28.44
CA GLN A 7 22.53 20.32 27.35
C GLN A 7 24.03 20.31 27.69
N ASN A 8 24.89 20.04 26.71
CA ASN A 8 26.35 19.96 26.84
C ASN A 8 26.90 18.82 27.74
N SER A 9 26.08 17.79 28.04
CA SER A 9 26.55 16.55 28.65
C SER A 9 26.75 15.46 27.59
N LEU A 10 27.73 14.57 27.80
CA LEU A 10 27.85 13.38 26.96
C LEU A 10 26.70 12.43 27.24
N THR A 11 26.08 11.90 26.18
CA THR A 11 25.06 10.85 26.30
C THR A 11 25.73 9.49 26.36
N ASN A 12 25.18 8.61 27.18
CA ASN A 12 25.58 7.19 27.16
C ASN A 12 24.78 6.50 26.05
N TYR A 13 25.43 5.67 25.25
CA TYR A 13 24.77 4.91 24.17
C TYR A 13 23.59 4.03 24.62
N ARG A 14 23.54 3.69 25.93
CA ARG A 14 22.41 2.96 26.54
C ARG A 14 21.33 3.87 27.12
N GLN A 15 21.53 5.18 27.09
CA GLN A 15 20.56 6.11 27.63
C GLN A 15 19.33 6.15 26.71
N THR A 16 18.16 5.92 27.27
CA THR A 16 16.88 6.11 26.56
C THR A 16 16.48 7.58 26.59
N ALA A 17 15.62 7.97 25.63
CA ALA A 17 15.01 9.29 25.66
C ALA A 17 14.08 9.43 26.88
N SER A 18 13.99 10.63 27.45
CA SER A 18 13.17 10.93 28.63
C SER A 18 11.68 11.19 28.30
N GLY A 19 11.31 11.20 27.02
CA GLY A 19 9.94 11.40 26.54
C GLY A 19 9.75 10.91 25.13
N LEU A 20 8.51 10.57 24.80
CA LEU A 20 8.10 10.20 23.45
C LEU A 20 8.27 11.38 22.50
N HIS A 21 8.65 11.09 21.29
CA HIS A 21 8.68 12.01 20.19
C HIS A 21 8.30 11.29 18.88
N GLU A 22 7.10 11.54 18.44
CA GLU A 22 6.60 10.99 17.18
C GLU A 22 7.04 11.86 16.00
N ALA A 23 7.48 11.21 14.92
CA ALA A 23 7.78 11.90 13.67
C ALA A 23 6.47 12.29 12.98
N GLU A 24 6.16 13.57 12.92
CA GLU A 24 4.89 14.07 12.35
C GLU A 24 4.77 13.82 10.83
N ILE A 25 5.89 13.64 10.13
CA ILE A 25 5.90 13.43 8.67
C ILE A 25 5.04 12.25 8.22
N TYR A 26 5.09 11.11 8.92
CA TYR A 26 4.31 9.93 8.53
C TYR A 26 2.80 10.08 8.77
N GLN A 27 2.41 11.06 9.58
CA GLN A 27 1.02 11.46 9.82
C GLN A 27 0.57 12.62 8.93
N GLY A 28 1.40 13.02 7.96
CA GLY A 28 1.12 14.14 7.07
C GLY A 28 1.48 15.51 7.66
N GLY A 29 2.19 15.55 8.78
CA GLY A 29 2.75 16.75 9.38
C GLY A 29 4.05 17.21 8.70
N PHE A 30 4.57 18.34 9.14
CA PHE A 30 5.86 18.87 8.69
C PHE A 30 7.00 18.31 9.54
N PRO A 31 8.22 18.16 8.97
CA PRO A 31 9.40 17.83 9.75
C PRO A 31 9.67 18.91 10.81
N GLU A 32 10.11 18.49 11.99
CA GLU A 32 10.56 19.45 12.99
C GLU A 32 11.72 20.29 12.44
N GLN A 33 11.58 21.59 12.46
CA GLN A 33 12.59 22.52 12.00
C GLN A 33 13.45 22.99 13.18
N LEU A 34 14.75 22.75 13.10
CA LEU A 34 15.75 23.26 14.02
C LEU A 34 16.54 24.36 13.31
N ASN A 35 16.26 25.60 13.66
CA ASN A 35 17.06 26.73 13.18
C ASN A 35 18.35 26.82 13.99
N ILE A 36 19.47 26.72 13.32
CA ILE A 36 20.79 26.86 13.94
C ILE A 36 21.42 28.13 13.37
N ASP A 37 21.78 29.01 14.29
CA ASP A 37 22.51 30.22 13.93
C ASP A 37 23.90 29.85 13.41
N PHE A 38 24.21 30.28 12.21
CA PHE A 38 25.47 29.98 11.52
C PHE A 38 26.71 30.47 12.31
N ASP A 39 26.58 31.63 12.97
CA ASP A 39 27.66 32.23 13.75
C ASP A 39 28.00 31.46 15.04
N GLN A 40 27.09 30.58 15.48
CA GLN A 40 27.29 29.73 16.64
C GLN A 40 27.86 28.34 16.30
N LEU A 41 28.03 28.04 15.01
CA LEU A 41 28.57 26.75 14.58
C LEU A 41 30.09 26.81 14.47
N PRO A 42 30.83 25.84 15.02
CA PRO A 42 32.29 25.76 14.89
C PRO A 42 32.73 25.28 13.49
N LEU A 43 32.17 25.91 12.45
CA LEU A 43 32.46 25.54 11.07
C LEU A 43 33.90 25.93 10.68
N GLN A 44 34.53 25.07 9.91
CA GLN A 44 35.90 25.29 9.40
C GLN A 44 35.87 25.33 7.89
N THR A 45 36.87 26.01 7.32
CA THR A 45 37.12 25.93 5.89
C THR A 45 37.47 24.50 5.52
N GLY A 46 36.72 23.92 4.57
CA GLY A 46 36.91 22.56 4.11
C GLY A 46 35.73 21.62 4.55
N LYS A 47 36.06 20.45 5.02
CA LYS A 47 35.09 19.39 5.32
C LYS A 47 34.52 19.51 6.73
N ASN A 48 33.22 19.69 6.83
CA ASN A 48 32.47 19.66 8.08
C ASN A 48 31.55 18.41 8.11
N VAL A 49 31.30 17.90 9.29
CA VAL A 49 30.47 16.70 9.49
C VAL A 49 29.30 17.07 10.38
N LEU A 50 28.08 16.79 9.92
CA LEU A 50 26.89 16.79 10.76
C LEU A 50 26.70 15.40 11.35
N ALA A 51 26.75 15.28 12.67
CA ALA A 51 26.45 14.05 13.38
C ALA A 51 25.09 14.16 14.06
N VAL A 52 24.24 13.16 13.86
CA VAL A 52 22.93 13.06 14.50
C VAL A 52 22.90 11.80 15.31
N GLU A 53 22.58 11.93 16.61
CA GLU A 53 22.43 10.83 17.55
C GLU A 53 20.95 10.68 17.91
N VAL A 54 20.39 9.47 17.75
CA VAL A 54 18.99 9.17 18.00
C VAL A 54 18.89 8.09 19.07
N HIS A 55 18.06 8.31 20.06
CA HIS A 55 17.83 7.37 21.15
C HIS A 55 16.37 6.99 21.24
N ASN A 56 16.12 5.71 21.39
CA ASN A 56 14.78 5.20 21.59
C ASN A 56 14.23 5.57 22.98
N TYR A 57 12.93 5.73 23.12
CA TYR A 57 12.28 5.99 24.41
C TYR A 57 12.41 4.81 25.38
N SER A 58 12.38 3.60 24.88
CA SER A 58 12.58 2.40 25.68
C SER A 58 13.37 1.33 24.91
N ASN A 59 13.96 0.40 25.65
CA ASN A 59 14.70 -0.72 25.08
C ASN A 59 13.79 -1.71 24.30
N THR A 60 12.48 -1.61 24.47
CA THR A 60 11.47 -2.47 23.84
C THR A 60 10.69 -1.76 22.73
N SER A 61 10.95 -0.47 22.47
CA SER A 61 10.34 0.24 21.37
C SER A 61 10.85 -0.31 20.03
N SER A 62 9.94 -0.59 19.12
CA SER A 62 10.22 -1.22 17.83
C SER A 62 10.55 -0.21 16.72
N ASP A 63 10.37 1.08 16.98
CA ASP A 63 10.44 2.15 16.01
C ASP A 63 11.52 3.17 16.40
N LEU A 64 12.58 3.18 15.63
CA LEU A 64 13.62 4.19 15.71
C LEU A 64 13.91 4.66 14.27
N SER A 65 13.48 5.87 13.93
CA SER A 65 13.74 6.45 12.61
C SER A 65 14.29 7.87 12.74
N CYS A 66 15.20 8.22 11.86
CA CYS A 66 15.72 9.58 11.73
C CYS A 66 16.02 9.86 10.27
N ILE A 67 15.38 10.90 9.73
CA ILE A 67 15.60 11.38 8.37
C ILE A 67 16.04 12.84 8.47
N PRO A 68 17.35 13.11 8.71
CA PRO A 68 17.84 14.47 8.83
C PRO A 68 17.91 15.13 7.45
N MET A 69 17.35 16.32 7.33
CA MET A 69 17.48 17.20 6.17
C MET A 69 18.21 18.46 6.58
N LEU A 70 19.35 18.73 5.93
CA LEU A 70 20.13 19.96 6.16
C LEU A 70 19.88 20.93 5.02
N THR A 71 19.37 22.11 5.32
CA THR A 71 19.26 23.23 4.40
C THR A 71 20.20 24.35 4.83
N ILE A 72 20.93 24.94 3.87
CA ILE A 72 21.83 26.05 4.12
C ILE A 72 21.40 27.21 3.24
N GLY A 73 21.04 28.34 3.87
CA GLY A 73 20.71 29.56 3.18
C GLY A 73 21.99 30.34 2.82
N TYR A 74 22.03 30.93 1.64
CA TYR A 74 23.11 31.83 1.19
C TYR A 74 22.55 33.24 0.97
N ASN A 75 23.31 34.24 1.37
CA ASN A 75 22.98 35.65 1.16
C ASN A 75 23.37 36.18 -0.22
N VAL A 76 24.00 35.36 -1.05
CA VAL A 76 24.49 35.71 -2.39
C VAL A 76 24.13 34.63 -3.39
N GLU A 77 23.87 35.05 -4.62
CA GLU A 77 23.64 34.13 -5.72
C GLU A 77 24.93 33.36 -6.01
N LYS A 78 24.93 32.04 -5.93
CA LYS A 78 26.07 31.19 -6.24
C LYS A 78 25.76 30.33 -7.45
N SER A 79 26.68 30.36 -8.42
CA SER A 79 26.60 29.52 -9.64
C SER A 79 27.11 28.09 -9.46
N ASP A 80 27.84 27.80 -8.37
CA ASP A 80 28.49 26.50 -8.17
C ASP A 80 27.85 25.67 -7.05
N PHE A 81 26.68 25.15 -7.30
CA PHE A 81 26.14 24.07 -6.46
C PHE A 81 26.89 22.80 -6.83
N ARG A 82 27.59 22.19 -5.87
CA ARG A 82 28.05 20.82 -6.03
C ARG A 82 26.82 19.90 -5.95
N ASN A 83 26.73 18.98 -6.88
CA ASN A 83 25.76 17.91 -6.77
C ASN A 83 25.92 17.24 -5.39
N PRO A 84 24.80 16.90 -4.71
CA PRO A 84 24.86 16.19 -3.46
C PRO A 84 25.64 14.88 -3.64
N ASP A 85 26.28 14.41 -2.57
CA ASP A 85 26.97 13.11 -2.56
C ASP A 85 26.03 12.05 -3.11
N PRO A 86 26.42 11.26 -4.14
CA PRO A 86 25.55 10.25 -4.74
C PRO A 86 25.06 9.17 -3.76
N ARG A 87 25.68 9.06 -2.58
CA ARG A 87 25.20 8.22 -1.47
C ARG A 87 24.01 8.82 -0.73
N ILE A 88 23.81 10.12 -0.84
CA ILE A 88 22.64 10.83 -0.37
C ILE A 88 21.72 10.93 -1.58
N ASN A 89 20.87 9.96 -1.74
CA ASN A 89 19.80 10.01 -2.75
C ASN A 89 18.74 11.02 -2.30
N LEU A 90 19.16 12.30 -2.20
CA LEU A 90 18.20 13.38 -2.06
C LEU A 90 17.42 13.40 -3.38
N PRO A 91 16.10 13.25 -3.35
CA PRO A 91 15.33 13.49 -4.56
C PRO A 91 15.75 14.87 -5.07
N ASN A 92 16.00 14.99 -6.37
CA ASN A 92 16.16 16.28 -7.01
C ASN A 92 15.12 17.21 -6.41
N SER A 93 15.49 18.45 -6.08
CA SER A 93 14.57 19.42 -5.50
C SER A 93 13.38 19.61 -6.45
N PHE A 94 12.36 18.79 -6.28
CA PHE A 94 11.15 18.93 -7.06
C PHE A 94 10.48 20.23 -6.63
N LEU A 95 10.09 21.02 -7.60
CA LEU A 95 9.27 22.19 -7.32
C LEU A 95 7.93 21.68 -6.79
N HIS A 96 7.65 22.00 -5.54
CA HIS A 96 6.37 21.69 -4.90
C HIS A 96 5.49 22.94 -4.87
N THR A 97 4.23 22.76 -5.18
CA THR A 97 3.23 23.79 -4.91
C THR A 97 2.91 23.82 -3.41
N ASN A 98 2.53 24.98 -2.90
CA ASN A 98 2.05 25.15 -1.52
C ASN A 98 0.56 24.88 -1.37
N PHE A 99 -0.09 24.31 -2.35
CA PHE A 99 -1.49 23.94 -2.36
C PHE A 99 -1.65 22.45 -2.76
N LYS A 100 -2.77 21.86 -2.40
CA LYS A 100 -3.17 20.50 -2.77
C LYS A 100 -4.21 20.57 -3.87
N ILE A 101 -4.19 19.59 -4.75
CA ILE A 101 -5.22 19.37 -5.78
C ILE A 101 -6.18 18.31 -5.24
N LYS A 102 -7.49 18.58 -5.30
CA LYS A 102 -8.51 17.62 -4.87
C LYS A 102 -8.58 16.43 -5.82
N SER A 103 -8.80 15.26 -5.28
CA SER A 103 -8.89 14.02 -6.06
C SER A 103 -10.05 14.05 -7.06
N GLU A 104 -11.15 14.73 -6.72
CA GLU A 104 -12.34 14.89 -7.57
C GLU A 104 -12.09 15.78 -8.79
N GLY A 105 -11.00 16.55 -8.75
CA GLY A 105 -10.58 17.42 -9.83
C GLY A 105 -10.74 18.89 -9.54
N GLU A 106 -9.81 19.67 -10.08
CA GLU A 106 -9.78 21.14 -10.00
C GLU A 106 -9.19 21.73 -11.26
N ASN A 107 -9.46 23.01 -11.50
CA ASN A 107 -8.80 23.77 -12.55
C ASN A 107 -7.43 24.22 -12.09
N ILE A 108 -6.40 23.77 -12.80
CA ILE A 108 -5.01 24.18 -12.60
C ILE A 108 -4.70 25.25 -13.64
N ILE A 109 -4.27 26.41 -13.19
CA ILE A 109 -4.01 27.57 -14.05
C ILE A 109 -2.57 28.02 -13.83
N LEU A 110 -1.81 28.10 -14.92
CA LEU A 110 -0.51 28.74 -14.96
C LEU A 110 -0.65 30.14 -15.55
N SER A 111 -0.28 31.16 -14.81
CA SER A 111 -0.27 32.56 -15.29
C SER A 111 1.10 33.19 -15.10
N ASN A 112 1.40 34.20 -15.91
CA ASN A 112 2.56 35.05 -15.69
C ASN A 112 2.32 36.10 -14.59
N ALA A 113 3.34 36.88 -14.25
CA ALA A 113 3.26 37.91 -13.22
C ALA A 113 2.25 39.04 -13.53
N SER A 114 1.85 39.25 -14.78
CA SER A 114 0.83 40.21 -15.19
C SER A 114 -0.60 39.63 -15.15
N GLY A 115 -0.77 38.40 -14.69
CA GLY A 115 -2.06 37.71 -14.63
C GLY A 115 -2.54 37.09 -15.95
N LYS A 116 -1.74 37.15 -17.02
CA LYS A 116 -2.08 36.49 -18.28
C LYS A 116 -1.96 34.98 -18.13
N ILE A 117 -3.03 34.25 -18.41
CA ILE A 117 -3.04 32.78 -18.42
C ILE A 117 -2.14 32.28 -19.54
N LEU A 118 -1.17 31.45 -19.20
CA LEU A 118 -0.24 30.78 -20.11
C LEU A 118 -0.71 29.37 -20.44
N ASP A 119 -1.30 28.69 -19.47
CA ASP A 119 -1.82 27.32 -19.60
C ASP A 119 -2.93 27.08 -18.59
N SER A 120 -3.87 26.22 -18.90
CA SER A 120 -4.91 25.83 -17.96
C SER A 120 -5.37 24.40 -18.26
N TYR A 121 -5.65 23.65 -17.21
CA TYR A 121 -6.11 22.27 -17.33
C TYR A 121 -7.04 21.90 -16.18
N ASN A 122 -8.15 21.23 -16.53
CA ASN A 122 -9.00 20.60 -15.52
C ASN A 122 -8.47 19.18 -15.25
N SER A 123 -8.01 18.92 -14.04
CA SER A 123 -7.41 17.63 -13.69
C SER A 123 -8.39 16.47 -13.79
N GLY A 124 -9.69 16.73 -13.56
CA GLY A 124 -10.67 15.68 -13.39
C GLY A 124 -10.31 14.76 -12.22
N TYR A 125 -11.04 13.69 -12.07
CA TYR A 125 -10.75 12.70 -11.02
C TYR A 125 -9.39 12.02 -11.25
N ILE A 126 -8.57 11.98 -10.20
CA ILE A 126 -7.29 11.26 -10.18
C ILE A 126 -7.33 10.28 -9.00
N PRO A 127 -7.30 8.96 -9.25
CA PRO A 127 -7.29 7.97 -8.19
C PRO A 127 -6.07 8.09 -7.27
N THR A 128 -6.19 7.56 -6.06
CA THR A 128 -5.08 7.47 -5.09
C THR A 128 -3.88 6.75 -5.70
N ASP A 129 -2.68 7.24 -5.40
CA ASP A 129 -1.41 6.69 -5.89
C ASP A 129 -1.25 6.64 -7.42
N ARG A 130 -1.99 7.49 -8.13
CA ARG A 130 -1.88 7.68 -9.57
C ARG A 130 -1.46 9.11 -9.90
N SER A 131 -0.84 9.30 -11.05
CA SER A 131 -0.50 10.61 -11.57
C SER A 131 -1.14 10.83 -12.95
N LYS A 132 -1.32 12.09 -13.31
CA LYS A 132 -1.82 12.51 -14.62
C LYS A 132 -0.88 13.54 -15.21
N GLY A 133 -0.52 13.36 -16.47
CA GLY A 133 0.45 14.24 -17.13
C GLY A 133 0.34 14.17 -18.65
N ARG A 134 1.04 15.09 -19.32
CA ARG A 134 1.17 15.08 -20.78
C ARG A 134 2.20 14.03 -21.21
N ILE A 135 1.91 13.31 -22.27
CA ILE A 135 2.88 12.45 -22.96
C ILE A 135 3.85 13.36 -23.73
N ARG A 136 5.14 12.96 -23.78
CA ARG A 136 6.24 13.78 -24.33
C ARG A 136 6.01 14.33 -25.75
N GLU A 137 5.25 13.65 -26.59
CA GLU A 137 5.11 13.97 -28.01
C GLU A 137 3.72 14.54 -28.37
N GLY A 138 3.02 15.16 -27.43
CA GLY A 138 1.72 15.76 -27.75
C GLY A 138 1.03 16.42 -26.58
N ASP A 139 -0.08 17.09 -26.87
CA ASP A 139 -0.96 17.68 -25.86
C ASP A 139 -1.89 16.65 -25.20
N THR A 140 -1.65 15.37 -25.44
CA THR A 140 -2.48 14.29 -24.89
C THR A 140 -2.16 14.06 -23.42
N TRP A 141 -3.17 14.14 -22.59
CA TRP A 141 -3.09 13.82 -21.17
C TRP A 141 -3.38 12.34 -20.94
N SER A 142 -2.54 11.71 -20.16
CA SER A 142 -2.68 10.30 -19.77
C SER A 142 -2.45 10.11 -18.28
N PHE A 143 -2.93 8.98 -17.78
CA PHE A 143 -2.67 8.54 -16.42
C PHE A 143 -1.44 7.65 -16.38
N PHE A 144 -0.70 7.72 -15.28
CA PHE A 144 0.50 6.93 -15.03
C PHE A 144 0.38 6.24 -13.67
N GLU A 145 0.71 4.97 -13.65
CA GLU A 145 0.77 4.19 -12.42
C GLU A 145 1.94 4.63 -11.53
N ILE A 146 3.06 4.96 -12.17
CA ILE A 146 4.26 5.46 -11.50
C ILE A 146 4.46 6.92 -11.88
N SER A 147 4.51 7.80 -10.87
CA SER A 147 4.84 9.20 -11.08
C SER A 147 6.29 9.37 -11.54
N THR A 148 6.53 10.37 -12.40
CA THR A 148 7.85 10.65 -13.00
C THR A 148 8.32 12.09 -12.72
N PRO A 149 8.38 12.54 -11.45
CA PRO A 149 8.76 13.91 -11.15
C PRO A 149 10.18 14.22 -11.66
N GLY A 150 10.31 15.31 -12.41
CA GLY A 150 11.59 15.72 -13.02
C GLY A 150 12.10 14.85 -14.16
N GLN A 151 11.30 13.87 -14.60
CA GLN A 151 11.62 12.97 -15.71
C GLN A 151 10.56 13.09 -16.80
N SER A 152 10.86 12.55 -17.99
CA SER A 152 9.87 12.49 -19.06
C SER A 152 8.76 11.46 -18.78
N ASN A 153 7.56 11.77 -19.24
CA ASN A 153 6.39 10.88 -19.15
C ASN A 153 6.41 9.84 -20.28
N ASP A 154 7.41 8.98 -20.28
CA ASP A 154 7.63 7.92 -21.28
C ASP A 154 7.28 6.52 -20.76
N LYS A 155 6.76 6.43 -19.56
CA LYS A 155 6.32 5.18 -18.93
C LYS A 155 4.98 4.70 -19.50
N ILE A 156 4.62 3.47 -19.16
CA ILE A 156 3.30 2.90 -19.46
C ILE A 156 2.24 3.88 -18.96
N ASN A 157 1.35 4.24 -19.84
CA ASN A 157 0.28 5.20 -19.59
C ASN A 157 -1.08 4.62 -20.01
N TYR A 158 -2.13 5.19 -19.45
CA TYR A 158 -3.51 4.75 -19.63
C TYR A 158 -4.40 5.91 -19.99
N GLN A 159 -5.41 5.64 -20.82
CA GLN A 159 -6.46 6.61 -21.16
C GLN A 159 -7.42 6.85 -19.99
N GLY A 160 -7.56 5.85 -19.11
CA GLY A 160 -8.44 5.90 -17.94
C GLY A 160 -8.29 4.63 -17.10
N PHE A 161 -9.21 4.48 -16.16
CA PHE A 161 -9.31 3.34 -15.24
C PHE A 161 -10.64 2.66 -15.43
N LEU A 162 -10.63 1.34 -15.41
CA LEU A 162 -11.87 0.57 -15.42
C LEU A 162 -12.39 0.43 -13.98
N ASN A 163 -13.70 0.56 -13.80
CA ASN A 163 -14.34 0.16 -12.56
C ASN A 163 -14.34 -1.36 -12.44
N SER A 164 -14.49 -1.88 -11.21
CA SER A 164 -14.64 -3.32 -11.01
C SER A 164 -15.89 -3.85 -11.73
N PRO A 165 -15.84 -5.07 -12.29
CA PRO A 165 -17.03 -5.73 -12.78
C PRO A 165 -18.08 -5.91 -11.66
N ASN A 166 -19.32 -6.09 -12.04
CA ASN A 166 -20.40 -6.42 -11.11
C ASN A 166 -20.78 -7.89 -11.24
N ILE A 167 -20.80 -8.63 -10.14
CA ILE A 167 -21.30 -10.00 -10.05
C ILE A 167 -22.71 -9.96 -9.46
N THR A 168 -23.67 -10.57 -10.14
CA THR A 168 -25.12 -10.40 -9.86
C THR A 168 -25.60 -11.00 -8.54
N VAL A 169 -24.87 -11.98 -8.00
CA VAL A 169 -25.22 -12.67 -6.74
C VAL A 169 -24.16 -12.37 -5.70
N GLU A 170 -24.57 -11.93 -4.53
CA GLU A 170 -23.67 -11.58 -3.45
C GLU A 170 -22.99 -12.81 -2.82
N SER A 171 -21.90 -12.59 -2.09
CA SER A 171 -21.31 -13.64 -1.24
C SER A 171 -22.27 -14.07 -0.17
N GLY A 172 -22.33 -15.39 0.12
CA GLY A 172 -23.27 -15.86 1.12
C GLY A 172 -23.37 -17.37 1.21
N PHE A 173 -24.31 -17.79 2.05
CA PHE A 173 -24.69 -19.19 2.26
C PHE A 173 -25.92 -19.53 1.41
N TYR A 174 -25.86 -20.65 0.68
CA TYR A 174 -26.87 -21.02 -0.29
C TYR A 174 -27.29 -22.48 -0.11
N ASN A 175 -28.59 -22.72 -0.21
CA ASN A 175 -29.21 -24.07 -0.13
C ASN A 175 -29.65 -24.59 -1.50
N SER A 176 -29.44 -23.80 -2.56
CA SER A 176 -29.80 -24.16 -3.94
C SER A 176 -28.83 -23.58 -4.92
N PRO A 177 -28.61 -24.20 -6.09
CA PRO A 177 -27.72 -23.67 -7.11
C PRO A 177 -28.01 -22.23 -7.47
N GLN A 178 -26.96 -21.41 -7.64
CA GLN A 178 -27.03 -20.01 -8.05
C GLN A 178 -26.52 -19.85 -9.47
N ASN A 179 -27.21 -19.03 -10.27
CA ASN A 179 -26.76 -18.65 -11.59
C ASN A 179 -26.25 -17.21 -11.53
N ILE A 180 -24.94 -17.05 -11.67
CA ILE A 180 -24.29 -15.74 -11.60
C ILE A 180 -23.95 -15.23 -12.98
N SER A 181 -24.17 -13.95 -13.18
CA SER A 181 -23.70 -13.20 -14.34
C SER A 181 -22.70 -12.16 -13.91
N ILE A 182 -21.75 -11.84 -14.80
CA ILE A 182 -20.75 -10.81 -14.53
C ILE A 182 -20.91 -9.72 -15.64
N THR A 183 -21.03 -8.47 -15.20
CA THR A 183 -21.29 -7.36 -16.12
C THR A 183 -20.30 -6.24 -15.88
N HIS A 184 -20.08 -5.39 -16.88
CA HIS A 184 -19.28 -4.18 -16.77
C HIS A 184 -19.98 -3.03 -17.52
N GLN A 185 -19.79 -1.78 -17.03
CA GLN A 185 -20.41 -0.59 -17.63
C GLN A 185 -19.80 -0.23 -18.99
N ASP A 186 -18.53 -0.52 -19.20
CA ASP A 186 -17.85 -0.30 -20.49
C ASP A 186 -17.99 -1.56 -21.34
N GLU A 187 -18.75 -1.44 -22.43
CA GLU A 187 -19.00 -2.54 -23.39
C GLU A 187 -17.74 -3.02 -24.13
N ASN A 188 -16.69 -2.19 -24.14
CA ASN A 188 -15.40 -2.56 -24.76
C ASN A 188 -14.46 -3.29 -23.77
N ALA A 189 -14.83 -3.37 -22.50
CA ALA A 189 -14.05 -4.11 -21.51
C ALA A 189 -14.34 -5.60 -21.60
N ARG A 190 -13.31 -6.41 -21.63
CA ARG A 190 -13.39 -7.86 -21.53
C ARG A 190 -13.30 -8.29 -20.07
N ILE A 191 -14.18 -9.15 -19.64
CA ILE A 191 -14.22 -9.66 -18.26
C ILE A 191 -13.56 -11.03 -18.25
N TYR A 192 -12.51 -11.16 -17.42
CA TYR A 192 -11.84 -12.43 -17.15
C TYR A 192 -12.12 -12.87 -15.72
N TYR A 193 -12.23 -14.18 -15.50
CA TYR A 193 -12.53 -14.70 -14.17
C TYR A 193 -11.78 -16.00 -13.85
N THR A 194 -11.71 -16.31 -12.54
CA THR A 194 -11.21 -17.57 -11.98
C THR A 194 -12.17 -18.09 -10.92
N ILE A 195 -12.12 -19.40 -10.67
CA ILE A 195 -12.94 -20.08 -9.65
C ILE A 195 -12.09 -20.89 -8.66
N ASP A 196 -10.78 -20.76 -8.71
CA ASP A 196 -9.79 -21.55 -7.98
C ASP A 196 -8.98 -20.72 -6.96
N GLY A 197 -9.40 -19.47 -6.70
CA GLY A 197 -8.73 -18.55 -5.80
C GLY A 197 -7.55 -17.78 -6.42
N ASN A 198 -7.11 -18.13 -7.63
CA ASN A 198 -6.10 -17.36 -8.34
C ASN A 198 -6.59 -15.96 -8.71
N GLN A 199 -5.67 -15.03 -8.86
CA GLN A 199 -5.99 -13.71 -9.39
C GLN A 199 -6.26 -13.82 -10.90
N PRO A 200 -7.42 -13.35 -11.39
CA PRO A 200 -7.71 -13.35 -12.81
C PRO A 200 -6.82 -12.36 -13.55
N ASP A 201 -6.39 -12.74 -14.75
CA ASP A 201 -5.64 -11.92 -15.70
C ASP A 201 -6.14 -12.16 -17.13
N GLN A 202 -5.46 -11.58 -18.12
CA GLN A 202 -5.81 -11.75 -19.54
C GLN A 202 -5.70 -13.18 -20.08
N ASN A 203 -5.04 -14.09 -19.34
CA ASN A 203 -4.90 -15.50 -19.69
C ASN A 203 -5.95 -16.38 -18.99
N SER A 204 -6.72 -15.79 -18.08
CA SER A 204 -7.80 -16.46 -17.37
C SER A 204 -9.00 -16.69 -18.26
N GLN A 205 -10.02 -17.37 -17.77
CA GLN A 205 -11.22 -17.66 -18.53
C GLN A 205 -11.99 -16.37 -18.86
N LEU A 206 -12.29 -16.17 -20.14
CA LEU A 206 -13.12 -15.06 -20.60
C LEU A 206 -14.58 -15.34 -20.24
N PHE A 207 -15.23 -14.37 -19.58
CA PHE A 207 -16.64 -14.47 -19.26
C PHE A 207 -17.49 -14.26 -20.51
N SER A 208 -18.27 -15.25 -20.87
CA SER A 208 -19.19 -15.21 -22.00
C SER A 208 -20.60 -15.72 -21.69
N ASN A 209 -20.75 -16.53 -20.65
CA ASN A 209 -22.02 -17.14 -20.26
C ASN A 209 -22.16 -17.17 -18.73
N THR A 210 -23.39 -17.26 -18.28
CA THR A 210 -23.74 -17.47 -16.86
C THR A 210 -22.97 -18.65 -16.26
N ILE A 211 -22.46 -18.49 -15.05
CA ILE A 211 -21.78 -19.52 -14.27
C ILE A 211 -22.79 -20.11 -13.30
N THR A 212 -23.02 -21.42 -13.35
CA THR A 212 -23.83 -22.12 -12.36
C THR A 212 -22.94 -22.53 -11.20
N VAL A 213 -23.27 -22.05 -10.00
CA VAL A 213 -22.57 -22.36 -8.75
C VAL A 213 -23.47 -23.28 -7.93
N ASN A 214 -23.05 -24.50 -7.69
CA ASN A 214 -23.81 -25.52 -6.97
C ASN A 214 -23.00 -26.25 -5.87
N GLU A 215 -21.79 -25.79 -5.62
CA GLU A 215 -20.88 -26.26 -4.59
C GLU A 215 -20.08 -25.09 -4.04
N ASN A 216 -19.32 -25.28 -2.97
CA ASN A 216 -18.45 -24.24 -2.42
C ASN A 216 -17.51 -23.71 -3.48
N MET A 217 -17.62 -22.42 -3.78
CA MET A 217 -16.86 -21.79 -4.86
C MET A 217 -16.52 -20.34 -4.51
N VAL A 218 -15.33 -19.90 -4.91
CA VAL A 218 -14.97 -18.51 -4.94
C VAL A 218 -14.84 -18.05 -6.41
N VAL A 219 -15.51 -16.96 -6.75
CA VAL A 219 -15.41 -16.36 -8.09
C VAL A 219 -14.68 -15.03 -7.97
N ARG A 220 -13.62 -14.88 -8.73
CA ARG A 220 -12.87 -13.63 -8.84
C ARG A 220 -12.93 -13.13 -10.27
N ALA A 221 -13.17 -11.84 -10.47
CA ALA A 221 -13.29 -11.27 -11.80
C ALA A 221 -12.56 -9.92 -11.92
N ILE A 222 -12.05 -9.65 -13.12
CA ILE A 222 -11.38 -8.42 -13.50
C ILE A 222 -11.87 -7.95 -14.87
N ALA A 223 -11.98 -6.65 -15.05
CA ALA A 223 -12.23 -6.05 -16.36
C ALA A 223 -10.91 -5.55 -16.97
N ILE A 224 -10.69 -5.87 -18.23
CA ILE A 224 -9.49 -5.49 -19.00
C ILE A 224 -9.90 -4.86 -20.32
N ARG A 225 -9.28 -3.73 -20.66
CA ARG A 225 -9.42 -3.03 -21.93
C ARG A 225 -8.08 -2.47 -22.38
N ASP A 226 -7.76 -2.64 -23.65
CA ASP A 226 -6.49 -2.16 -24.20
C ASP A 226 -6.37 -0.62 -24.06
N GLY A 227 -5.22 -0.17 -23.56
CA GLY A 227 -4.94 1.24 -23.30
C GLY A 227 -5.60 1.81 -22.05
N TRP A 228 -6.27 0.99 -21.25
CA TRP A 228 -6.86 1.35 -19.94
C TRP A 228 -6.17 0.60 -18.82
N SER A 229 -6.12 1.20 -17.63
CA SER A 229 -5.71 0.46 -16.44
C SER A 229 -6.77 -0.58 -16.10
N ASN A 230 -6.34 -1.79 -15.81
CA ASN A 230 -7.25 -2.86 -15.40
C ASN A 230 -8.08 -2.42 -14.19
N SER A 231 -9.27 -2.99 -14.07
CA SER A 231 -10.07 -2.79 -12.87
C SER A 231 -9.42 -3.42 -11.64
N GLU A 232 -9.90 -3.06 -10.45
CA GLU A 232 -9.70 -3.89 -9.27
C GLU A 232 -10.43 -5.22 -9.43
N ILE A 233 -9.93 -6.25 -8.74
CA ILE A 233 -10.53 -7.59 -8.75
C ILE A 233 -11.71 -7.60 -7.79
N ILE A 234 -12.88 -8.01 -8.27
CA ILE A 234 -14.00 -8.34 -7.38
C ILE A 234 -13.94 -9.83 -7.01
N THR A 235 -14.20 -10.13 -5.75
CA THR A 235 -14.24 -11.50 -5.22
C THR A 235 -15.59 -11.76 -4.57
N LYS A 236 -16.20 -12.93 -4.84
CA LYS A 236 -17.44 -13.39 -4.22
C LYS A 236 -17.32 -14.87 -3.84
N SER A 237 -17.71 -15.19 -2.61
CA SER A 237 -17.68 -16.55 -2.06
C SER A 237 -19.08 -17.13 -1.89
N TYR A 238 -19.31 -18.32 -2.41
CA TYR A 238 -20.58 -19.04 -2.36
C TYR A 238 -20.38 -20.32 -1.56
N ILE A 239 -21.15 -20.49 -0.51
CA ILE A 239 -21.02 -21.59 0.44
C ILE A 239 -22.30 -22.38 0.49
N PHE A 240 -22.18 -23.69 0.33
CA PHE A 240 -23.27 -24.66 0.35
C PHE A 240 -23.08 -25.65 1.48
N ASP A 241 -24.15 -26.33 1.89
CA ASP A 241 -24.13 -27.39 2.86
C ASP A 241 -23.44 -27.00 4.18
N ASN A 242 -23.87 -25.89 4.77
CA ASN A 242 -23.28 -25.42 6.01
C ASN A 242 -24.27 -25.44 7.17
N ASP A 243 -23.81 -25.96 8.30
CA ASP A 243 -24.47 -25.92 9.61
C ASP A 243 -23.68 -24.96 10.56
N TYR A 244 -23.19 -23.84 10.06
CA TYR A 244 -22.42 -22.90 10.89
C TYR A 244 -23.36 -22.03 11.73
N ASP A 245 -23.19 -22.09 13.05
CA ASP A 245 -23.88 -21.24 14.02
C ASP A 245 -23.13 -19.94 14.34
N LEU A 246 -21.93 -19.75 13.76
CA LEU A 246 -21.03 -18.63 14.04
C LEU A 246 -20.72 -17.82 12.77
N PRO A 247 -20.44 -16.53 12.90
CA PRO A 247 -19.90 -15.74 11.82
C PRO A 247 -18.65 -16.42 11.24
N SER A 248 -18.57 -16.48 9.92
CA SER A 248 -17.49 -17.18 9.22
C SER A 248 -16.60 -16.18 8.51
N ILE A 249 -15.30 -16.39 8.58
CA ILE A 249 -14.27 -15.60 7.87
C ILE A 249 -13.70 -16.46 6.76
N PHE A 250 -13.88 -16.01 5.52
CA PHE A 250 -13.34 -16.66 4.33
C PHE A 250 -12.09 -15.90 3.87
N LEU A 251 -11.02 -16.62 3.61
CA LEU A 251 -9.77 -16.08 3.13
C LEU A 251 -9.50 -16.60 1.72
N THR A 252 -9.55 -15.70 0.74
CA THR A 252 -9.20 -16.01 -0.65
C THR A 252 -7.79 -15.53 -0.93
N ILE A 253 -6.90 -16.48 -1.18
CA ILE A 253 -5.48 -16.23 -1.43
C ILE A 253 -5.04 -17.05 -2.65
N LYS A 254 -4.06 -16.55 -3.38
CA LYS A 254 -3.42 -17.34 -4.44
C LYS A 254 -2.88 -18.63 -3.82
N PRO A 255 -3.26 -19.81 -4.30
CA PRO A 255 -2.86 -21.10 -3.71
C PRO A 255 -1.34 -21.25 -3.53
N ASP A 256 -0.56 -20.79 -4.49
CA ASP A 256 0.91 -20.82 -4.41
C ASP A 256 1.47 -19.97 -3.25
N ASP A 257 0.81 -18.89 -2.88
CA ASP A 257 1.27 -18.05 -1.78
C ASP A 257 1.20 -18.76 -0.42
N PHE A 258 0.27 -19.71 -0.28
CA PHE A 258 0.15 -20.55 0.92
C PHE A 258 0.85 -21.89 0.79
N PHE A 259 0.70 -22.56 -0.34
CA PHE A 259 0.96 -24.00 -0.45
C PHE A 259 2.06 -24.37 -1.44
N ASN A 260 2.69 -23.43 -2.15
CA ASN A 260 3.85 -23.74 -2.96
C ASN A 260 4.93 -24.41 -2.09
N PRO A 261 5.46 -25.60 -2.47
CA PRO A 261 6.40 -26.35 -1.65
C PRO A 261 7.64 -25.56 -1.21
N ASP A 262 8.13 -24.64 -2.06
CA ASP A 262 9.37 -23.91 -1.80
C ASP A 262 9.11 -22.54 -1.15
N THR A 263 8.02 -21.86 -1.50
CA THR A 263 7.80 -20.44 -1.16
C THR A 263 6.51 -20.16 -0.41
N GLY A 264 5.60 -21.12 -0.33
CA GLY A 264 4.30 -20.96 0.34
C GLY A 264 4.48 -20.76 1.84
N ILE A 265 3.77 -19.76 2.40
CA ILE A 265 3.96 -19.40 3.81
C ILE A 265 3.35 -20.39 4.80
N TYR A 266 2.49 -21.31 4.37
CA TYR A 266 1.81 -22.27 5.22
C TYR A 266 2.52 -23.64 5.30
N VAL A 267 3.50 -23.89 4.42
CA VAL A 267 4.23 -25.13 4.31
C VAL A 267 5.62 -25.05 4.98
N LYS A 268 6.26 -26.21 5.16
CA LYS A 268 7.60 -26.28 5.75
C LYS A 268 8.66 -25.60 4.88
N GLY A 269 8.62 -25.84 3.57
CA GLY A 269 9.68 -25.41 2.65
C GLY A 269 10.96 -26.20 2.77
N PRO A 270 11.97 -25.89 1.94
CA PRO A 270 13.21 -26.68 1.83
C PRO A 270 14.18 -26.52 3.02
N ASP A 271 14.11 -25.40 3.74
CA ASP A 271 15.06 -25.06 4.82
C ASP A 271 14.61 -25.54 6.21
N ALA A 272 13.48 -26.27 6.30
CA ALA A 272 12.89 -26.67 7.56
C ALA A 272 13.69 -27.80 8.23
N GLU A 273 13.95 -27.67 9.54
CA GLU A 273 14.42 -28.78 10.37
C GLU A 273 13.43 -29.95 10.40
N ASN A 274 13.94 -31.17 10.61
CA ASN A 274 13.09 -32.37 10.61
C ASN A 274 12.26 -32.52 11.90
N SER A 275 12.64 -31.87 13.00
CA SER A 275 12.00 -31.96 14.30
C SER A 275 11.12 -30.75 14.59
N TYR A 276 10.03 -30.97 15.33
CA TYR A 276 9.18 -29.88 15.84
C TYR A 276 9.98 -28.89 16.70
N PRO A 277 9.83 -27.58 16.54
CA PRO A 277 8.79 -26.88 15.77
C PRO A 277 9.19 -26.56 14.32
N TYR A 278 10.11 -27.27 13.70
CA TYR A 278 10.54 -27.14 12.31
C TYR A 278 11.16 -25.76 12.01
N PHE A 279 12.14 -25.35 12.80
CA PHE A 279 12.85 -24.09 12.58
C PHE A 279 13.41 -24.01 11.17
N GLY A 280 13.47 -22.81 10.59
CA GLY A 280 13.82 -22.61 9.20
C GLY A 280 12.68 -22.78 8.21
N ALA A 281 11.54 -23.38 8.61
CA ALA A 281 10.38 -23.53 7.75
C ALA A 281 9.83 -22.17 7.27
N ASN A 282 9.13 -22.18 6.13
CA ASN A 282 8.56 -20.97 5.55
C ASN A 282 7.61 -20.23 6.49
N PHE A 283 6.85 -20.96 7.32
CA PHE A 283 5.96 -20.36 8.31
C PHE A 283 6.68 -19.67 9.50
N TRP A 284 8.02 -19.78 9.60
CA TRP A 284 8.83 -19.02 10.52
C TRP A 284 9.33 -17.69 9.94
N LYS A 285 9.33 -17.58 8.61
CA LYS A 285 9.77 -16.37 7.91
C LYS A 285 8.73 -15.26 8.11
N ASP A 286 9.19 -14.01 8.27
CA ASP A 286 8.30 -12.85 8.38
C ASP A 286 7.83 -12.37 7.00
N ILE A 287 6.99 -13.18 6.36
CA ILE A 287 6.49 -12.93 5.02
C ILE A 287 5.01 -12.62 5.06
N GLU A 288 4.62 -11.48 4.47
CA GLU A 288 3.25 -11.04 4.31
C GLU A 288 2.80 -11.24 2.86
N LYS A 289 1.66 -11.90 2.69
CA LYS A 289 1.05 -12.19 1.38
C LYS A 289 -0.27 -11.45 1.21
N PRO A 290 -0.65 -11.07 -0.02
CA PRO A 290 -1.97 -10.48 -0.26
C PRO A 290 -3.08 -11.51 -0.05
N VAL A 291 -4.18 -11.08 0.52
CA VAL A 291 -5.38 -11.89 0.76
C VAL A 291 -6.62 -11.03 0.57
N HIS A 292 -7.66 -11.57 -0.01
CA HIS A 292 -9.02 -11.05 0.12
C HIS A 292 -9.72 -11.80 1.25
N PHE A 293 -10.36 -11.08 2.17
CA PHE A 293 -11.16 -11.72 3.21
C PHE A 293 -12.58 -11.22 3.20
N GLU A 294 -13.49 -12.12 3.51
CA GLU A 294 -14.91 -11.85 3.63
C GLU A 294 -15.39 -12.36 4.98
N ILE A 295 -16.23 -11.57 5.65
CA ILE A 295 -16.95 -11.96 6.85
C ILE A 295 -18.40 -12.17 6.44
N LEU A 296 -18.88 -13.38 6.60
CA LEU A 296 -20.28 -13.74 6.39
C LEU A 296 -20.89 -14.02 7.76
N ASP A 297 -21.78 -13.13 8.19
CA ASP A 297 -22.55 -13.28 9.43
C ASP A 297 -23.95 -13.83 9.10
N LEU A 298 -24.47 -14.69 9.95
CA LEU A 298 -25.83 -15.21 9.87
C LEU A 298 -26.91 -14.11 9.95
N ASN A 299 -26.56 -12.94 10.45
CA ASN A 299 -27.45 -11.78 10.53
C ASN A 299 -27.34 -10.84 9.30
N GLU A 300 -26.87 -11.33 8.17
CA GLU A 300 -26.74 -10.63 6.89
C GLU A 300 -25.73 -9.45 6.89
N LYS A 301 -24.97 -9.25 7.94
CA LYS A 301 -23.86 -8.30 7.93
C LYS A 301 -22.65 -8.93 7.26
N THR A 302 -22.42 -8.55 6.03
CA THR A 302 -21.20 -8.95 5.30
C THR A 302 -20.18 -7.81 5.33
N TYR A 303 -18.93 -8.17 5.42
CA TYR A 303 -17.80 -7.24 5.23
C TYR A 303 -16.73 -7.93 4.41
N ASN A 304 -16.09 -7.19 3.52
CA ASN A 304 -14.97 -7.70 2.76
C ASN A 304 -13.90 -6.63 2.58
N ALA A 305 -12.66 -7.05 2.47
CA ALA A 305 -11.54 -6.16 2.16
C ALA A 305 -10.32 -6.95 1.67
N ASP A 306 -9.47 -6.26 0.91
CA ASP A 306 -8.14 -6.75 0.61
C ASP A 306 -7.17 -6.36 1.74
N ALA A 307 -6.29 -7.30 2.09
CA ALA A 307 -5.40 -7.18 3.24
C ALA A 307 -4.08 -7.91 3.00
N GLY A 308 -3.14 -7.73 3.91
CA GLY A 308 -1.99 -8.61 4.07
C GLY A 308 -2.28 -9.72 5.07
N VAL A 309 -1.77 -10.92 4.84
CA VAL A 309 -1.85 -12.03 5.78
C VAL A 309 -0.47 -12.58 6.10
N LYS A 310 -0.20 -12.89 7.37
CA LYS A 310 1.00 -13.59 7.84
C LYS A 310 0.66 -14.73 8.76
N ILE A 311 1.56 -15.73 8.84
CA ILE A 311 1.51 -16.72 9.91
C ILE A 311 1.86 -16.03 11.23
N PHE A 312 1.04 -16.27 12.24
CA PHE A 312 1.19 -15.68 13.57
C PHE A 312 1.46 -16.76 14.63
N GLY A 313 2.08 -16.35 15.72
CA GLY A 313 2.37 -17.20 16.89
C GLY A 313 3.85 -17.43 17.12
N ALA A 314 4.13 -18.20 18.17
CA ALA A 314 5.46 -18.70 18.49
C ALA A 314 5.56 -20.17 18.04
N TRP A 315 5.75 -21.13 18.91
CA TRP A 315 5.86 -22.57 18.58
C TRP A 315 4.59 -23.13 17.93
N SER A 316 3.43 -22.51 18.14
CA SER A 316 2.18 -22.85 17.46
C SER A 316 2.24 -22.74 15.93
N ARG A 317 3.23 -22.02 15.36
CA ARG A 317 3.48 -22.01 13.91
C ARG A 317 3.81 -23.41 13.36
N GLY A 318 4.36 -24.28 14.18
CA GLY A 318 4.65 -25.68 13.83
C GLY A 318 3.43 -26.61 13.84
N HIS A 319 2.29 -26.17 14.35
CA HIS A 319 1.05 -26.98 14.33
C HIS A 319 0.48 -27.11 12.91
N ALA A 320 -0.36 -28.13 12.69
CA ALA A 320 -1.04 -28.30 11.42
C ALA A 320 -1.97 -27.11 11.11
N GLN A 321 -2.77 -26.70 12.08
CA GLN A 321 -3.58 -25.48 12.00
C GLN A 321 -2.79 -24.31 12.60
N LYS A 322 -2.56 -23.30 11.77
CA LYS A 322 -1.74 -22.14 12.12
C LYS A 322 -2.62 -20.91 12.35
N SER A 323 -2.24 -20.10 13.33
CA SER A 323 -2.87 -18.79 13.52
C SER A 323 -2.41 -17.82 12.42
N LEU A 324 -3.31 -16.96 12.00
CA LEU A 324 -3.08 -15.95 10.98
C LEU A 324 -3.33 -14.55 11.55
N SER A 325 -2.56 -13.58 11.08
CA SER A 325 -2.82 -12.16 11.33
C SER A 325 -3.14 -11.45 10.03
N LEU A 326 -4.21 -10.63 10.04
CA LEU A 326 -4.60 -9.78 8.92
C LEU A 326 -4.13 -8.34 9.16
N PHE A 327 -3.67 -7.69 8.11
CA PHE A 327 -3.11 -6.34 8.15
C PHE A 327 -3.81 -5.43 7.14
N ALA A 328 -4.46 -4.39 7.63
CA ALA A 328 -4.95 -3.30 6.79
C ALA A 328 -3.75 -2.45 6.34
N ARG A 329 -3.46 -2.47 5.05
CA ARG A 329 -2.37 -1.68 4.47
C ARG A 329 -2.76 -1.14 3.10
N LYS A 330 -2.46 0.13 2.85
CA LYS A 330 -2.73 0.80 1.55
C LYS A 330 -2.23 0.04 0.32
N LYS A 331 -1.15 -0.72 0.45
CA LYS A 331 -0.62 -1.53 -0.68
C LYS A 331 -1.53 -2.69 -1.10
N TYR A 332 -2.50 -3.07 -0.26
CA TYR A 332 -3.46 -4.13 -0.59
C TYR A 332 -4.88 -3.60 -0.74
N GLY A 333 -5.27 -2.63 0.09
CA GLY A 333 -6.64 -2.12 0.17
C GLY A 333 -6.76 -1.00 1.20
N PRO A 334 -7.72 -1.04 2.11
CA PRO A 334 -7.92 0.02 3.10
C PRO A 334 -6.76 0.07 4.11
N SER A 335 -6.51 1.25 4.67
CA SER A 335 -5.52 1.44 5.75
C SER A 335 -6.03 1.08 7.14
N ALA A 336 -7.33 0.83 7.27
CA ALA A 336 -8.00 0.35 8.47
C ALA A 336 -9.22 -0.47 8.05
N PHE A 337 -9.59 -1.47 8.84
CA PHE A 337 -10.83 -2.21 8.62
C PHE A 337 -11.98 -1.48 9.30
N ASP A 338 -12.94 -1.01 8.50
CA ASP A 338 -14.16 -0.37 9.00
C ASP A 338 -15.22 -1.42 9.33
N TYR A 339 -14.91 -2.25 10.31
CA TYR A 339 -15.78 -3.33 10.79
C TYR A 339 -15.58 -3.59 12.27
N LYS A 340 -16.65 -3.70 13.02
CA LYS A 340 -16.62 -4.03 14.45
C LYS A 340 -16.60 -5.55 14.63
N PHE A 341 -15.40 -6.11 14.76
CA PHE A 341 -15.19 -7.57 14.91
C PHE A 341 -15.78 -8.17 16.20
N PHE A 342 -15.82 -7.37 17.27
CA PHE A 342 -16.30 -7.81 18.58
C PHE A 342 -17.29 -6.81 19.13
N ASN A 343 -18.46 -7.27 19.53
CA ASN A 343 -19.53 -6.39 20.02
C ASN A 343 -19.21 -5.76 21.37
N ASP A 344 -18.38 -6.42 22.20
CA ASP A 344 -18.12 -6.07 23.60
C ASP A 344 -16.81 -5.31 23.82
N ILE A 345 -16.07 -4.96 22.75
CA ILE A 345 -14.83 -4.21 22.82
C ILE A 345 -15.06 -2.84 22.20
N GLU A 346 -14.89 -1.77 23.02
CA GLU A 346 -14.93 -0.36 22.59
C GLU A 346 -13.66 0.03 21.83
#